data_03ddc23566f23b24f3cef4625e7a0fbc
#
_entry.id   03ddc23566f23b24f3cef4625e7a0fbc
#
_cell.length_a   1.000
_cell.length_b   1.000
_cell.length_c   1.000
_cell.angle_alpha   90.00
_cell.angle_beta   90.00
_cell.angle_gamma   90.00
#
_symmetry.space_group_name_H-M   'P 1'
#
loop_
_entity.id
_entity.type
_entity.pdbx_description
1 polymer ?
#
loop_
_entity_poly.entity_id
_entity_poly.type
_entity_poly.pdbx_seq_one_letter_code
_entity_poly.pdbx_strand_id
1 'polypeptide(L)'
;MTANKTKYIIPSNETSYSKYPNSRVEPSPNWLIAKRELGWLWVAHVYGFAAIFALIATFSVTFIVCKRGAIFKKRKAHFAVMLSALAVAGFLRSVVLLWNPYVSSNNSLDSQVLFCVISWGIATACITSSFSIMLLILVETTKTSLGPERLKNLPFLITMTLVNVLYLLLSELVVWFHPEAQVMIFICHVAFASWGLVVSICYSVAGARMWRNLKASLGGAFFSRTLYQESNSLKRLLILMFFASSFGAINFTVSLYTAIGEFGVYSEKRYIKSWDWFIVHSTQRTLESLQCIFIFLIVFKAPNDD
;
A
#
# COMPACT_ATOMS: atom_id res chain seq x y z
N MET A 1 21.77 42.72 17.31
CA MET A 1 22.11 41.43 16.64
C MET A 1 21.33 41.34 15.35
N THR A 2 21.91 41.76 14.26
CA THR A 2 21.32 41.82 12.92
C THR A 2 21.56 40.46 12.25
N ALA A 3 20.47 39.72 12.04
CA ALA A 3 20.50 38.42 11.35
C ALA A 3 20.86 38.63 9.87
N ASN A 4 22.02 38.18 9.50
CA ASN A 4 22.54 38.20 8.14
C ASN A 4 21.72 37.22 7.29
N LYS A 5 20.73 37.72 6.53
CA LYS A 5 20.02 36.94 5.50
C LYS A 5 21.02 36.71 4.35
N THR A 6 21.70 35.60 4.38
CA THR A 6 22.49 35.13 3.25
C THR A 6 21.57 34.87 2.08
N LYS A 7 21.50 35.81 1.17
CA LYS A 7 20.76 35.71 -0.10
C LYS A 7 21.52 34.70 -0.97
N TYR A 8 21.03 33.48 -1.03
CA TYR A 8 21.58 32.47 -1.92
C TYR A 8 21.37 32.92 -3.36
N ILE A 9 22.43 33.35 -3.99
CA ILE A 9 22.47 33.60 -5.44
C ILE A 9 22.43 32.25 -6.10
N ILE A 10 21.30 31.89 -6.69
CA ILE A 10 21.16 30.75 -7.60
C ILE A 10 22.02 31.08 -8.82
N PRO A 11 23.05 30.28 -9.15
CA PRO A 11 23.87 30.56 -10.33
C PRO A 11 22.94 30.46 -11.56
N SER A 12 22.92 31.56 -12.34
CA SER A 12 22.12 31.69 -13.58
C SER A 12 22.69 30.89 -14.76
N ASN A 13 23.50 29.87 -14.54
CA ASN A 13 23.97 28.95 -15.59
C ASN A 13 23.04 27.81 -15.81
N GLU A 14 21.74 28.11 -16.13
CA GLU A 14 20.73 27.12 -16.47
C GLU A 14 20.85 26.56 -17.91
N THR A 15 21.85 26.91 -18.68
CA THR A 15 21.94 26.56 -20.10
C THR A 15 22.68 25.24 -20.41
N SER A 16 23.16 24.53 -19.40
CA SER A 16 23.85 23.24 -19.61
C SER A 16 23.14 22.04 -18.99
N TYR A 17 21.82 22.11 -18.82
CA TYR A 17 21.06 20.96 -18.33
C TYR A 17 20.72 20.00 -19.47
N SER A 18 21.60 19.03 -19.54
CA SER A 18 21.44 17.63 -19.86
C SER A 18 20.48 17.29 -21.01
N LYS A 19 21.12 16.83 -22.02
CA LYS A 19 20.62 16.08 -23.18
C LYS A 19 19.99 14.72 -22.80
N TYR A 20 19.67 14.52 -21.52
CA TYR A 20 18.99 13.31 -21.05
C TYR A 20 17.56 13.65 -20.73
N PRO A 21 16.61 13.02 -21.42
CA PRO A 21 15.21 13.08 -21.01
C PRO A 21 15.14 12.62 -19.55
N ASN A 22 14.49 13.39 -18.68
CA ASN A 22 14.27 13.01 -17.29
C ASN A 22 13.58 11.65 -17.29
N SER A 23 14.26 10.63 -16.82
CA SER A 23 13.74 9.26 -16.70
C SER A 23 12.61 9.13 -15.68
N ARG A 24 12.23 10.23 -15.03
CA ARG A 24 11.08 10.30 -14.11
C ARG A 24 10.01 11.20 -14.70
N VAL A 25 8.87 10.60 -14.89
CA VAL A 25 7.66 11.26 -15.35
C VAL A 25 7.01 12.08 -14.23
N GLU A 26 7.21 11.69 -12.97
CA GLU A 26 6.66 12.34 -11.79
C GLU A 26 7.64 13.38 -11.20
N PRO A 27 7.13 14.57 -10.79
CA PRO A 27 7.96 15.60 -10.20
C PRO A 27 8.52 15.15 -8.85
N SER A 28 9.79 15.45 -8.60
CA SER A 28 10.50 15.07 -7.38
C SER A 28 11.22 16.28 -6.78
N PRO A 29 11.53 16.29 -5.47
CA PRO A 29 12.35 17.34 -4.89
C PRO A 29 13.79 17.28 -5.39
N ASN A 30 14.51 18.39 -5.26
CA ASN A 30 15.96 18.35 -5.39
C ASN A 30 16.56 17.59 -4.20
N TRP A 31 17.02 16.36 -4.45
CA TRP A 31 17.44 15.43 -3.39
C TRP A 31 18.63 15.92 -2.56
N LEU A 32 19.54 16.70 -3.15
CA LEU A 32 20.68 17.27 -2.40
C LEU A 32 20.19 18.30 -1.37
N ILE A 33 19.24 19.14 -1.77
CA ILE A 33 18.63 20.13 -0.89
C ILE A 33 17.73 19.45 0.13
N ALA A 34 16.87 18.53 -0.32
CA ALA A 34 15.92 17.83 0.52
C ALA A 34 16.58 17.06 1.67
N LYS A 35 17.66 16.33 1.40
CA LYS A 35 18.41 15.61 2.43
C LYS A 35 19.00 16.54 3.49
N ARG A 36 19.46 17.73 3.06
CA ARG A 36 20.01 18.74 3.98
C ARG A 36 18.91 19.39 4.82
N GLU A 37 17.78 19.74 4.20
CA GLU A 37 16.66 20.37 4.89
C GLU A 37 15.97 19.43 5.90
N LEU A 38 15.80 18.16 5.53
CA LEU A 38 15.13 17.18 6.36
C LEU A 38 16.06 16.56 7.44
N GLY A 39 17.36 16.57 7.21
CA GLY A 39 18.35 16.08 8.16
C GLY A 39 18.06 14.67 8.67
N TRP A 40 17.93 14.52 10.00
CA TRP A 40 17.67 13.23 10.65
C TRP A 40 16.28 12.64 10.30
N LEU A 41 15.30 13.47 9.96
CA LEU A 41 13.97 13.01 9.53
C LEU A 41 14.05 12.20 8.24
N TRP A 42 14.97 12.54 7.34
CA TRP A 42 15.26 11.74 6.15
C TRP A 42 15.72 10.32 6.51
N VAL A 43 16.66 10.22 7.44
CA VAL A 43 17.17 8.93 7.93
C VAL A 43 16.07 8.12 8.57
N ALA A 44 15.26 8.75 9.43
CA ALA A 44 14.12 8.12 10.08
C ALA A 44 13.07 7.64 9.05
N HIS A 45 12.79 8.43 8.01
CA HIS A 45 11.88 8.03 6.95
C HIS A 45 12.38 6.78 6.21
N VAL A 46 13.61 6.80 5.73
CA VAL A 46 14.16 5.70 4.93
C VAL A 46 14.34 4.44 5.75
N TYR A 47 15.11 4.51 6.82
CA TYR A 47 15.47 3.32 7.60
C TYR A 47 14.35 2.86 8.56
N GLY A 48 13.57 3.80 9.08
CA GLY A 48 12.43 3.47 9.94
C GLY A 48 11.36 2.70 9.19
N PHE A 49 10.93 3.18 8.03
CA PHE A 49 9.96 2.43 7.22
C PHE A 49 10.54 1.15 6.62
N ALA A 50 11.83 1.15 6.23
CA ALA A 50 12.48 -0.08 5.78
C ALA A 50 12.44 -1.17 6.85
N ALA A 51 12.75 -0.82 8.11
CA ALA A 51 12.69 -1.74 9.24
C ALA A 51 11.25 -2.24 9.50
N ILE A 52 10.25 -1.36 9.47
CA ILE A 52 8.84 -1.73 9.66
C ILE A 52 8.41 -2.73 8.57
N PHE A 53 8.70 -2.46 7.31
CA PHE A 53 8.34 -3.36 6.21
C PHE A 53 9.13 -4.68 6.26
N ALA A 54 10.40 -4.67 6.66
CA ALA A 54 11.18 -5.88 6.90
C ALA A 54 10.55 -6.75 7.98
N LEU A 55 10.10 -6.15 9.08
CA LEU A 55 9.39 -6.87 10.15
C LEU A 55 8.07 -7.46 9.64
N ILE A 56 7.27 -6.71 8.87
CA ILE A 56 6.04 -7.24 8.26
C ILE A 56 6.35 -8.46 7.39
N ALA A 57 7.37 -8.39 6.53
CA ALA A 57 7.80 -9.52 5.70
C ALA A 57 8.22 -10.73 6.55
N THR A 58 9.08 -10.51 7.52
CA THR A 58 9.61 -11.57 8.40
C THR A 58 8.50 -12.26 9.19
N PHE A 59 7.61 -11.50 9.82
CA PHE A 59 6.47 -12.06 10.55
C PHE A 59 5.53 -12.84 9.65
N SER A 60 5.26 -12.33 8.42
CA SER A 60 4.40 -13.02 7.46
C SER A 60 5.01 -14.37 7.04
N VAL A 61 6.30 -14.43 6.72
CA VAL A 61 7.01 -15.66 6.37
C VAL A 61 7.05 -16.62 7.56
N THR A 62 7.42 -16.14 8.74
CA THR A 62 7.46 -16.95 9.96
C THR A 62 6.13 -17.60 10.25
N PHE A 63 5.04 -16.83 10.13
CA PHE A 63 3.69 -17.37 10.35
C PHE A 63 3.32 -18.44 9.33
N ILE A 64 3.63 -18.25 8.04
CA ILE A 64 3.42 -19.27 7.00
C ILE A 64 4.18 -20.55 7.33
N VAL A 65 5.47 -20.45 7.72
CA VAL A 65 6.32 -21.61 8.02
C VAL A 65 5.82 -22.33 9.26
N CYS A 66 5.56 -21.62 10.36
CA CYS A 66 5.13 -22.21 11.63
C CYS A 66 3.74 -22.87 11.55
N LYS A 67 2.83 -22.35 10.72
CA LYS A 67 1.46 -22.87 10.56
C LYS A 67 1.28 -23.75 9.33
N ARG A 68 2.36 -24.17 8.67
CA ARG A 68 2.35 -24.92 7.41
C ARG A 68 1.45 -26.17 7.45
N GLY A 69 1.48 -26.96 8.55
CA GLY A 69 0.65 -28.13 8.71
C GLY A 69 -0.86 -27.84 8.80
N ALA A 70 -1.22 -26.65 9.27
CA ALA A 70 -2.60 -26.23 9.44
C ALA A 70 -3.17 -25.48 8.20
N ILE A 71 -2.32 -24.96 7.32
CA ILE A 71 -2.68 -24.07 6.19
C ILE A 71 -3.27 -24.84 4.99
N PHE A 72 -3.07 -26.17 4.88
CA PHE A 72 -3.50 -26.95 3.71
C PHE A 72 -5.00 -27.29 3.62
N LYS A 73 -5.84 -26.93 4.59
CA LYS A 73 -7.29 -27.03 4.46
C LYS A 73 -7.83 -25.84 3.65
N LYS A 74 -8.89 -26.03 2.84
CA LYS A 74 -9.42 -25.12 1.82
C LYS A 74 -9.56 -23.63 2.26
N ARG A 75 -9.98 -23.38 3.50
CA ARG A 75 -10.10 -22.01 4.08
C ARG A 75 -8.75 -21.34 4.35
N LYS A 76 -7.72 -22.15 4.53
CA LYS A 76 -6.37 -21.73 4.91
C LYS A 76 -5.51 -21.32 3.71
N ALA A 77 -5.91 -21.71 2.48
CA ALA A 77 -5.25 -21.27 1.25
C ALA A 77 -5.37 -19.74 1.05
N HIS A 78 -6.52 -19.14 1.39
CA HIS A 78 -6.71 -17.70 1.32
C HIS A 78 -5.74 -16.94 2.24
N PHE A 79 -5.55 -17.43 3.46
CA PHE A 79 -4.60 -16.85 4.41
C PHE A 79 -3.15 -16.99 3.91
N ALA A 80 -2.81 -18.14 3.33
CA ALA A 80 -1.47 -18.36 2.78
C ALA A 80 -1.17 -17.40 1.64
N VAL A 81 -2.10 -17.23 0.68
CA VAL A 81 -1.94 -16.30 -0.45
C VAL A 81 -1.83 -14.86 0.05
N MET A 82 -2.68 -14.46 0.99
CA MET A 82 -2.68 -13.12 1.56
C MET A 82 -1.36 -12.83 2.30
N LEU A 83 -0.88 -13.74 3.15
CA LEU A 83 0.38 -13.58 3.87
C LEU A 83 1.58 -13.60 2.93
N SER A 84 1.54 -14.41 1.86
CA SER A 84 2.58 -14.41 0.84
C SER A 84 2.64 -13.07 0.11
N ALA A 85 1.49 -12.49 -0.22
CA ALA A 85 1.43 -11.16 -0.82
C ALA A 85 1.96 -10.08 0.13
N LEU A 86 1.62 -10.13 1.44
CA LEU A 86 2.19 -9.21 2.45
C LEU A 86 3.70 -9.39 2.61
N ALA A 87 4.20 -10.63 2.59
CA ALA A 87 5.63 -10.92 2.67
C ALA A 87 6.38 -10.32 1.47
N VAL A 88 5.85 -10.50 0.25
CA VAL A 88 6.42 -9.92 -0.97
C VAL A 88 6.38 -8.39 -0.92
N ALA A 89 5.26 -7.81 -0.52
CA ALA A 89 5.12 -6.36 -0.40
C ALA A 89 6.11 -5.77 0.61
N GLY A 90 6.19 -6.35 1.81
CA GLY A 90 7.12 -5.91 2.85
C GLY A 90 8.58 -6.04 2.42
N PHE A 91 8.95 -7.15 1.79
CA PHE A 91 10.29 -7.37 1.25
C PHE A 91 10.65 -6.32 0.20
N LEU A 92 9.81 -6.15 -0.83
CA LEU A 92 10.07 -5.18 -1.91
C LEU A 92 10.14 -3.75 -1.38
N ARG A 93 9.24 -3.34 -0.49
CA ARG A 93 9.28 -2.01 0.14
C ARG A 93 10.57 -1.79 0.93
N SER A 94 10.98 -2.77 1.72
CA SER A 94 12.21 -2.70 2.50
C SER A 94 13.44 -2.58 1.59
N VAL A 95 13.55 -3.43 0.58
CA VAL A 95 14.67 -3.41 -0.37
C VAL A 95 14.74 -2.07 -1.11
N VAL A 96 13.61 -1.58 -1.64
CA VAL A 96 13.57 -0.31 -2.38
C VAL A 96 13.98 0.87 -1.49
N LEU A 97 13.51 0.93 -0.24
CA LEU A 97 13.89 1.98 0.70
C LEU A 97 15.37 1.92 1.07
N LEU A 98 15.92 0.72 1.30
CA LEU A 98 17.35 0.52 1.62
C LEU A 98 18.25 0.82 0.43
N TRP A 99 17.80 0.54 -0.80
CA TRP A 99 18.55 0.84 -2.02
C TRP A 99 18.63 2.35 -2.30
N ASN A 100 17.95 3.15 -1.53
CA ASN A 100 17.95 4.60 -1.63
C ASN A 100 17.49 5.14 -3.01
N PRO A 101 16.20 4.96 -3.36
CA PRO A 101 15.62 5.34 -4.66
C PRO A 101 15.67 6.85 -4.94
N TYR A 102 16.07 7.63 -3.96
CA TYR A 102 16.08 9.09 -3.94
C TYR A 102 17.45 9.70 -4.26
N VAL A 103 18.39 8.92 -4.76
CA VAL A 103 19.68 9.45 -5.23
C VAL A 103 19.54 9.89 -6.67
N SER A 104 19.74 11.18 -6.90
CA SER A 104 20.04 11.70 -8.22
C SER A 104 21.50 11.37 -8.53
N SER A 105 21.74 10.28 -9.23
CA SER A 105 23.05 9.97 -9.77
C SER A 105 23.14 10.55 -11.19
N ASN A 106 24.09 11.44 -11.40
CA ASN A 106 24.31 12.04 -12.71
C ASN A 106 24.80 11.03 -13.77
N ASN A 107 25.17 9.81 -13.43
CA ASN A 107 25.90 8.92 -14.34
C ASN A 107 25.54 7.44 -14.28
N SER A 108 24.56 7.03 -13.53
CA SER A 108 24.29 5.61 -13.54
C SER A 108 22.82 5.30 -13.31
N LEU A 109 22.40 4.48 -14.13
CA LEU A 109 21.46 3.44 -13.84
C LEU A 109 20.00 3.86 -13.93
N ASP A 110 19.64 4.24 -15.10
CA ASP A 110 18.26 4.18 -15.54
C ASP A 110 17.62 2.86 -15.11
N SER A 111 18.33 1.73 -15.18
CA SER A 111 17.88 0.41 -14.75
C SER A 111 17.55 0.32 -13.24
N GLN A 112 18.26 1.04 -12.36
CA GLN A 112 17.95 1.04 -10.92
C GLN A 112 16.65 1.79 -10.63
N VAL A 113 16.42 2.89 -11.32
CA VAL A 113 15.18 3.65 -11.20
C VAL A 113 13.99 2.79 -11.66
N LEU A 114 14.12 2.14 -12.82
CA LEU A 114 13.10 1.24 -13.34
C LEU A 114 12.79 0.10 -12.35
N PHE A 115 13.84 -0.55 -11.81
CA PHE A 115 13.67 -1.57 -10.79
C PHE A 115 12.92 -1.06 -9.56
N CYS A 116 13.27 0.14 -9.06
CA CYS A 116 12.60 0.72 -7.91
C CYS A 116 11.12 1.01 -8.18
N VAL A 117 10.79 1.57 -9.34
CA VAL A 117 9.41 1.91 -9.71
C VAL A 117 8.58 0.64 -9.89
N ILE A 118 9.09 -0.36 -10.61
CA ILE A 118 8.43 -1.65 -10.80
C ILE A 118 8.20 -2.34 -9.44
N SER A 119 9.23 -2.43 -8.61
CA SER A 119 9.14 -3.06 -7.29
C SER A 119 8.14 -2.34 -6.39
N TRP A 120 8.10 -1.02 -6.50
CA TRP A 120 7.14 -0.18 -5.79
C TRP A 120 5.70 -0.49 -6.17
N GLY A 121 5.44 -0.57 -7.46
CA GLY A 121 4.12 -0.89 -7.99
C GLY A 121 3.67 -2.32 -7.66
N ILE A 122 4.54 -3.31 -7.78
CA ILE A 122 4.24 -4.70 -7.39
C ILE A 122 3.89 -4.77 -5.89
N ALA A 123 4.65 -4.08 -5.04
CA ALA A 123 4.35 -4.03 -3.60
C ALA A 123 2.97 -3.43 -3.32
N THR A 124 2.60 -2.34 -4.01
CA THR A 124 1.26 -1.73 -3.91
C THR A 124 0.17 -2.70 -4.36
N ALA A 125 0.37 -3.41 -5.47
CA ALA A 125 -0.56 -4.43 -5.96
C ALA A 125 -0.73 -5.57 -4.95
N CYS A 126 0.35 -6.02 -4.32
CA CYS A 126 0.32 -7.06 -3.29
C CYS A 126 -0.44 -6.61 -2.02
N ILE A 127 -0.27 -5.36 -1.56
CA ILE A 127 -1.02 -4.81 -0.42
C ILE A 127 -2.51 -4.74 -0.75
N THR A 128 -2.86 -4.22 -1.93
CA THR A 128 -4.25 -4.11 -2.38
C THR A 128 -4.90 -5.48 -2.55
N SER A 129 -4.15 -6.46 -3.07
CA SER A 129 -4.59 -7.84 -3.19
C SER A 129 -4.83 -8.49 -1.82
N SER A 130 -3.90 -8.34 -0.90
CA SER A 130 -4.04 -8.84 0.47
C SER A 130 -5.29 -8.28 1.14
N PHE A 131 -5.55 -7.00 0.93
CA PHE A 131 -6.75 -6.33 1.40
C PHE A 131 -8.01 -6.91 0.75
N SER A 132 -8.02 -7.15 -0.55
CA SER A 132 -9.16 -7.74 -1.26
C SER A 132 -9.45 -9.19 -0.83
N ILE A 133 -8.40 -10.01 -0.62
CA ILE A 133 -8.54 -11.39 -0.14
C ILE A 133 -9.07 -11.41 1.30
N MET A 134 -8.65 -10.48 2.14
CA MET A 134 -9.19 -10.36 3.49
C MET A 134 -10.71 -10.11 3.46
N LEU A 135 -11.22 -9.28 2.55
CA LEU A 135 -12.65 -9.08 2.36
C LEU A 135 -13.35 -10.40 2.01
N LEU A 136 -12.76 -11.18 1.10
CA LEU A 136 -13.31 -12.48 0.72
C LEU A 136 -13.43 -13.42 1.92
N ILE A 137 -12.36 -13.55 2.70
CA ILE A 137 -12.34 -14.38 3.91
C ILE A 137 -13.47 -14.00 4.86
N LEU A 138 -13.69 -12.70 5.03
CA LEU A 138 -14.72 -12.17 5.88
C LEU A 138 -16.13 -12.53 5.39
N VAL A 139 -16.39 -12.27 4.11
CA VAL A 139 -17.69 -12.58 3.49
C VAL A 139 -18.00 -14.07 3.59
N GLU A 140 -17.01 -14.93 3.39
CA GLU A 140 -17.14 -16.37 3.56
C GLU A 140 -17.40 -16.77 5.01
N THR A 141 -16.70 -16.15 5.96
CA THR A 141 -16.81 -16.45 7.39
C THR A 141 -18.20 -16.11 7.93
N THR A 142 -18.78 -15.03 7.45
CA THR A 142 -20.04 -14.49 7.98
C THR A 142 -21.26 -14.97 7.24
N LYS A 143 -21.10 -15.81 6.19
CA LYS A 143 -22.19 -16.27 5.30
C LYS A 143 -23.11 -15.14 4.82
N THR A 144 -22.62 -13.90 4.85
CA THR A 144 -23.39 -12.73 4.41
C THR A 144 -23.39 -12.68 2.90
N SER A 145 -24.58 -12.59 2.30
CA SER A 145 -24.75 -12.35 0.86
C SER A 145 -24.39 -10.92 0.50
N LEU A 146 -23.08 -10.63 0.42
CA LEU A 146 -22.56 -9.32 0.06
C LEU A 146 -21.93 -9.36 -1.33
N GLY A 147 -22.51 -8.62 -2.25
CA GLY A 147 -21.96 -8.39 -3.59
C GLY A 147 -22.16 -9.53 -4.61
N PRO A 148 -21.73 -9.30 -5.86
CA PRO A 148 -21.84 -10.27 -6.94
C PRO A 148 -21.04 -11.54 -6.61
N GLU A 149 -21.56 -12.70 -6.99
CA GLU A 149 -20.94 -14.00 -6.72
C GLU A 149 -19.51 -14.14 -7.25
N ARG A 150 -19.17 -13.39 -8.31
CA ARG A 150 -17.83 -13.36 -8.89
C ARG A 150 -16.76 -12.84 -7.93
N LEU A 151 -17.09 -11.87 -7.07
CA LEU A 151 -16.14 -11.34 -6.07
C LEU A 151 -15.87 -12.33 -4.92
N LYS A 152 -16.65 -13.40 -4.82
CA LYS A 152 -16.46 -14.47 -3.82
C LYS A 152 -15.47 -15.55 -4.27
N ASN A 153 -14.94 -15.45 -5.48
CA ASN A 153 -14.02 -16.44 -6.04
C ASN A 153 -12.56 -15.99 -5.88
N LEU A 154 -11.78 -16.74 -5.10
CA LEU A 154 -10.32 -16.50 -4.97
C LEU A 154 -9.59 -16.48 -6.32
N PRO A 155 -9.84 -17.41 -7.26
CA PRO A 155 -9.25 -17.35 -8.60
C PRO A 155 -9.52 -16.02 -9.31
N PHE A 156 -10.71 -15.46 -9.19
CA PHE A 156 -11.04 -14.17 -9.78
C PHE A 156 -10.19 -13.04 -9.19
N LEU A 157 -10.04 -12.97 -7.86
CA LEU A 157 -9.20 -11.97 -7.20
C LEU A 157 -7.72 -12.10 -7.55
N ILE A 158 -7.22 -13.33 -7.64
CA ILE A 158 -5.84 -13.60 -8.08
C ILE A 158 -5.66 -13.14 -9.53
N THR A 159 -6.59 -13.48 -10.43
CA THR A 159 -6.54 -13.05 -11.83
C THR A 159 -6.57 -11.54 -11.95
N MET A 160 -7.46 -10.86 -11.22
CA MET A 160 -7.51 -9.38 -11.20
C MET A 160 -6.19 -8.78 -10.71
N THR A 161 -5.55 -9.38 -9.69
CA THR A 161 -4.25 -8.94 -9.20
C THR A 161 -3.16 -9.12 -10.26
N LEU A 162 -3.13 -10.29 -10.91
CA LEU A 162 -2.15 -10.56 -11.97
C LEU A 162 -2.33 -9.63 -13.17
N VAL A 163 -3.57 -9.36 -13.58
CA VAL A 163 -3.87 -8.39 -14.65
C VAL A 163 -3.40 -6.99 -14.26
N ASN A 164 -3.65 -6.57 -13.02
CA ASN A 164 -3.18 -5.28 -12.53
C ASN A 164 -1.65 -5.19 -12.49
N VAL A 165 -0.96 -6.22 -12.01
CA VAL A 165 0.51 -6.28 -12.02
C VAL A 165 1.05 -6.24 -13.43
N LEU A 166 0.45 -7.01 -14.34
CA LEU A 166 0.86 -7.03 -15.76
C LEU A 166 0.66 -5.66 -16.42
N TYR A 167 -0.49 -5.03 -16.19
CA TYR A 167 -0.76 -3.69 -16.71
C TYR A 167 0.23 -2.66 -16.17
N LEU A 168 0.56 -2.72 -14.87
CA LEU A 168 1.58 -1.86 -14.27
C LEU A 168 2.95 -2.08 -14.92
N LEU A 169 3.40 -3.33 -15.06
CA LEU A 169 4.66 -3.64 -15.70
C LEU A 169 4.73 -3.13 -17.14
N LEU A 170 3.64 -3.32 -17.90
CA LEU A 170 3.55 -2.83 -19.26
C LEU A 170 3.56 -1.30 -19.33
N SER A 171 2.82 -0.62 -18.46
CA SER A 171 2.77 0.84 -18.44
C SER A 171 4.13 1.46 -18.11
N GLU A 172 4.84 0.92 -17.10
CA GLU A 172 6.18 1.38 -16.73
C GLU A 172 7.20 1.12 -17.84
N LEU A 173 7.15 -0.07 -18.46
CA LEU A 173 8.05 -0.43 -19.53
C LEU A 173 7.81 0.43 -20.78
N VAL A 174 6.55 0.65 -21.15
CA VAL A 174 6.19 1.48 -22.31
C VAL A 174 6.64 2.93 -22.10
N VAL A 175 6.40 3.51 -20.92
CA VAL A 175 6.82 4.89 -20.63
C VAL A 175 8.34 5.01 -20.54
N TRP A 176 9.02 3.95 -20.12
CA TRP A 176 10.48 3.89 -20.13
C TRP A 176 11.07 4.07 -21.54
N PHE A 177 10.49 3.40 -22.53
CA PHE A 177 10.92 3.52 -23.93
C PHE A 177 10.29 4.71 -24.65
N HIS A 178 9.08 5.09 -24.27
CA HIS A 178 8.26 6.15 -24.87
C HIS A 178 7.73 7.11 -23.81
N PRO A 179 8.53 8.10 -23.37
CA PRO A 179 8.13 9.04 -22.31
C PRO A 179 6.84 9.81 -22.61
N GLU A 180 6.45 9.89 -23.88
CA GLU A 180 5.21 10.54 -24.32
C GLU A 180 3.95 9.77 -23.90
N ALA A 181 4.08 8.47 -23.57
CA ALA A 181 2.98 7.62 -23.16
C ALA A 181 2.61 7.73 -21.68
N GLN A 182 2.89 8.88 -21.03
CA GLN A 182 2.62 9.16 -19.60
C GLN A 182 1.20 8.86 -19.17
N VAL A 183 0.24 8.99 -20.10
CA VAL A 183 -1.17 8.69 -19.85
C VAL A 183 -1.38 7.27 -19.32
N MET A 184 -0.53 6.31 -19.69
CA MET A 184 -0.65 4.92 -19.23
C MET A 184 -0.37 4.81 -17.72
N ILE A 185 0.67 5.48 -17.22
CA ILE A 185 0.98 5.52 -15.78
C ILE A 185 -0.15 6.21 -15.02
N PHE A 186 -0.64 7.34 -15.53
CA PHE A 186 -1.77 8.05 -14.92
C PHE A 186 -3.00 7.15 -14.78
N ILE A 187 -3.40 6.50 -15.87
CA ILE A 187 -4.54 5.56 -15.85
C ILE A 187 -4.28 4.42 -14.86
N CYS A 188 -3.07 3.88 -14.81
CA CYS A 188 -2.69 2.83 -13.88
C CYS A 188 -2.87 3.28 -12.42
N HIS A 189 -2.33 4.43 -12.05
CA HIS A 189 -2.43 4.95 -10.68
C HIS A 189 -3.87 5.28 -10.29
N VAL A 190 -4.64 5.91 -11.18
CA VAL A 190 -6.06 6.22 -10.94
C VAL A 190 -6.88 4.94 -10.81
N ALA A 191 -6.67 3.96 -11.68
CA ALA A 191 -7.37 2.68 -11.61
C ALA A 191 -7.07 1.93 -10.30
N PHE A 192 -5.80 1.89 -9.88
CA PHE A 192 -5.39 1.27 -8.62
C PHE A 192 -6.02 1.95 -7.41
N ALA A 193 -5.92 3.27 -7.33
CA ALA A 193 -6.46 4.03 -6.22
C ALA A 193 -8.00 3.90 -6.16
N SER A 194 -8.67 3.98 -7.30
CA SER A 194 -10.14 3.81 -7.40
C SER A 194 -10.57 2.41 -6.98
N TRP A 195 -9.87 1.36 -7.44
CA TRP A 195 -10.14 -0.01 -7.01
C TRP A 195 -9.98 -0.18 -5.50
N GLY A 196 -8.89 0.32 -4.93
CA GLY A 196 -8.65 0.28 -3.49
C GLY A 196 -9.73 1.00 -2.68
N LEU A 197 -10.23 2.14 -3.17
CA LEU A 197 -11.35 2.87 -2.56
C LEU A 197 -12.63 2.05 -2.60
N VAL A 198 -12.97 1.44 -3.74
CA VAL A 198 -14.16 0.57 -3.87
C VAL A 198 -14.08 -0.58 -2.87
N VAL A 199 -12.94 -1.25 -2.77
CA VAL A 199 -12.72 -2.33 -1.81
C VAL A 199 -12.90 -1.82 -0.38
N SER A 200 -12.34 -0.66 -0.02
CA SER A 200 -12.48 -0.05 1.31
C SER A 200 -13.93 0.28 1.66
N ILE A 201 -14.70 0.81 0.72
CA ILE A 201 -16.13 1.08 0.88
C ILE A 201 -16.90 -0.24 1.10
N CYS A 202 -16.63 -1.26 0.29
CA CYS A 202 -17.23 -2.59 0.45
C CYS A 202 -16.97 -3.16 1.84
N TYR A 203 -15.76 -3.00 2.39
CA TYR A 203 -15.42 -3.39 3.75
C TYR A 203 -16.25 -2.67 4.80
N SER A 204 -16.34 -1.35 4.68
CA SER A 204 -17.10 -0.53 5.63
C SER A 204 -18.57 -0.93 5.64
N VAL A 205 -19.15 -1.16 4.47
CA VAL A 205 -20.55 -1.63 4.34
C VAL A 205 -20.72 -3.04 4.92
N ALA A 206 -19.80 -3.96 4.61
CA ALA A 206 -19.82 -5.32 5.13
C ALA A 206 -19.72 -5.32 6.66
N GLY A 207 -18.75 -4.61 7.20
CA GLY A 207 -18.54 -4.48 8.65
C GLY A 207 -19.75 -3.87 9.36
N ALA A 208 -20.38 -2.84 8.80
CA ALA A 208 -21.56 -2.21 9.36
C ALA A 208 -22.78 -3.16 9.36
N ARG A 209 -22.96 -3.96 8.31
CA ARG A 209 -24.03 -4.98 8.26
C ARG A 209 -23.79 -6.07 9.30
N MET A 210 -22.57 -6.56 9.41
CA MET A 210 -22.22 -7.59 10.40
C MET A 210 -22.38 -7.09 11.83
N TRP A 211 -21.97 -5.84 12.10
CA TRP A 211 -22.16 -5.21 13.39
C TRP A 211 -23.64 -5.14 13.78
N ARG A 212 -24.52 -4.76 12.83
CA ARG A 212 -25.97 -4.73 13.08
C ARG A 212 -26.54 -6.12 13.34
N ASN A 213 -26.16 -7.12 12.56
CA ASN A 213 -26.60 -8.50 12.74
C ASN A 213 -26.13 -9.06 14.10
N LEU A 214 -24.87 -8.79 14.48
CA LEU A 214 -24.34 -9.19 15.77
C LEU A 214 -25.12 -8.55 16.93
N LYS A 215 -25.42 -7.26 16.83
CA LYS A 215 -26.22 -6.54 17.85
C LYS A 215 -27.64 -7.11 17.95
N ALA A 216 -28.27 -7.43 16.85
CA ALA A 216 -29.61 -8.03 16.83
C ALA A 216 -29.61 -9.43 17.47
N SER A 217 -28.61 -10.26 17.18
CA SER A 217 -28.47 -11.61 17.76
C SER A 217 -28.22 -11.53 19.29
N LEU A 218 -27.53 -10.53 19.75
CA LEU A 218 -27.24 -10.32 21.18
C LEU A 218 -28.47 -9.83 21.99
N GLY A 219 -29.40 -9.14 21.34
CA GLY A 219 -30.62 -8.61 22.00
C GLY A 219 -31.70 -9.65 22.27
N GLY A 220 -31.63 -10.83 21.65
CA GLY A 220 -32.71 -11.83 21.65
C GLY A 220 -32.41 -13.14 22.38
N ALA A 221 -31.20 -13.37 22.89
CA ALA A 221 -30.79 -14.68 23.36
C ALA A 221 -30.55 -14.75 24.88
N PHE A 222 -31.08 -15.80 25.51
CA PHE A 222 -30.61 -16.32 26.80
C PHE A 222 -29.15 -16.78 26.59
N PHE A 223 -28.20 -16.04 27.17
CA PHE A 223 -26.77 -16.20 26.86
C PHE A 223 -26.16 -17.44 27.51
N SER A 224 -25.68 -18.37 26.67
CA SER A 224 -24.67 -19.32 27.13
C SER A 224 -23.29 -18.64 27.14
N ARG A 225 -22.43 -19.03 28.07
CA ARG A 225 -21.05 -18.47 28.25
C ARG A 225 -20.19 -18.59 26.99
N THR A 226 -20.40 -19.63 26.20
CA THR A 226 -19.74 -19.91 24.92
C THR A 226 -20.11 -18.88 23.84
N LEU A 227 -21.40 -18.56 23.70
CA LEU A 227 -21.90 -17.55 22.75
C LEU A 227 -21.37 -16.15 23.08
N TYR A 228 -21.20 -15.84 24.36
CA TYR A 228 -20.60 -14.55 24.79
C TYR A 228 -19.12 -14.44 24.37
N GLN A 229 -18.36 -15.52 24.50
CA GLN A 229 -16.93 -15.53 24.15
C GLN A 229 -16.71 -15.41 22.64
N GLU A 230 -17.51 -16.13 21.84
CA GLU A 230 -17.50 -16.02 20.38
C GLU A 230 -17.92 -14.63 19.91
N SER A 231 -18.94 -14.04 20.52
CA SER A 231 -19.38 -12.68 20.23
C SER A 231 -18.29 -11.64 20.48
N ASN A 232 -17.51 -11.75 21.57
CA ASN A 232 -16.42 -10.82 21.86
C ASN A 232 -15.25 -10.98 20.88
N SER A 233 -14.95 -12.21 20.45
CA SER A 233 -13.95 -12.46 19.42
C SER A 233 -14.36 -11.80 18.10
N LEU A 234 -15.62 -11.97 17.70
CA LEU A 234 -16.17 -11.38 16.48
C LEU A 234 -16.20 -9.84 16.56
N LYS A 235 -16.57 -9.25 17.70
CA LYS A 235 -16.49 -7.78 17.91
C LYS A 235 -15.08 -7.24 17.70
N ARG A 236 -14.07 -7.89 18.27
CA ARG A 236 -12.66 -7.48 18.10
C ARG A 236 -12.23 -7.57 16.64
N LEU A 237 -12.62 -8.63 15.93
CA LEU A 237 -12.34 -8.80 14.52
C LEU A 237 -12.96 -7.67 13.69
N LEU A 238 -14.22 -7.32 13.96
CA LEU A 238 -14.93 -6.23 13.27
C LEU A 238 -14.28 -4.87 13.51
N ILE A 239 -13.81 -4.60 14.74
CA ILE A 239 -13.08 -3.37 15.06
C ILE A 239 -11.77 -3.29 14.27
N LEU A 240 -10.98 -4.36 14.24
CA LEU A 240 -9.72 -4.40 13.47
C LEU A 240 -9.97 -4.17 11.98
N MET A 241 -11.03 -4.76 11.46
CA MET A 241 -11.43 -4.55 10.07
C MET A 241 -11.84 -3.12 9.77
N PHE A 242 -12.60 -2.49 10.68
CA PHE A 242 -12.99 -1.09 10.52
C PHE A 242 -11.75 -0.19 10.44
N PHE A 243 -10.76 -0.42 11.30
CA PHE A 243 -9.48 0.31 11.24
C PHE A 243 -8.74 0.04 9.94
N ALA A 244 -8.59 -1.23 9.52
CA ALA A 244 -7.93 -1.58 8.25
C ALA A 244 -8.60 -0.91 7.05
N SER A 245 -9.94 -0.90 7.03
CA SER A 245 -10.73 -0.25 5.99
C SER A 245 -10.55 1.28 5.99
N SER A 246 -10.57 1.91 7.16
CA SER A 246 -10.40 3.36 7.28
C SER A 246 -9.01 3.79 6.82
N PHE A 247 -7.95 3.11 7.29
CA PHE A 247 -6.58 3.39 6.83
C PHE A 247 -6.41 3.11 5.34
N GLY A 248 -7.02 2.04 4.82
CA GLY A 248 -7.04 1.77 3.39
C GLY A 248 -7.71 2.88 2.59
N ALA A 249 -8.90 3.32 3.00
CA ALA A 249 -9.61 4.40 2.33
C ALA A 249 -8.81 5.71 2.31
N ILE A 250 -8.22 6.09 3.44
CA ILE A 250 -7.37 7.29 3.53
C ILE A 250 -6.13 7.13 2.62
N ASN A 251 -5.47 5.97 2.65
CA ASN A 251 -4.29 5.69 1.82
C ASN A 251 -4.61 5.81 0.32
N PHE A 252 -5.70 5.20 -0.13
CA PHE A 252 -6.10 5.26 -1.54
C PHE A 252 -6.58 6.67 -1.94
N THR A 253 -7.19 7.43 -1.02
CA THR A 253 -7.53 8.84 -1.26
C THR A 253 -6.27 9.68 -1.41
N VAL A 254 -5.25 9.49 -0.57
CA VAL A 254 -3.94 10.15 -0.71
C VAL A 254 -3.28 9.74 -2.02
N SER A 255 -3.32 8.46 -2.40
CA SER A 255 -2.78 7.98 -3.68
C SER A 255 -3.49 8.60 -4.88
N LEU A 256 -4.81 8.77 -4.83
CA LEU A 256 -5.57 9.46 -5.88
C LEU A 256 -5.21 10.94 -5.95
N TYR A 257 -5.08 11.60 -4.80
CA TYR A 257 -4.63 12.99 -4.72
C TYR A 257 -3.23 13.16 -5.32
N THR A 258 -2.30 12.25 -5.02
CA THR A 258 -0.94 12.30 -5.59
C THR A 258 -0.95 12.06 -7.10
N ALA A 259 -1.79 11.17 -7.61
CA ALA A 259 -1.87 10.88 -9.03
C ALA A 259 -2.46 12.04 -9.86
N ILE A 260 -3.47 12.75 -9.32
CA ILE A 260 -4.18 13.81 -10.03
C ILE A 260 -3.56 15.19 -9.75
N GLY A 261 -2.96 15.39 -8.57
CA GLY A 261 -2.46 16.66 -8.07
C GLY A 261 -1.06 17.04 -8.56
N GLU A 262 -0.43 17.94 -7.81
CA GLU A 262 0.91 18.48 -8.10
C GLU A 262 2.04 17.42 -8.08
N PHE A 263 1.78 16.25 -7.52
CA PHE A 263 2.71 15.13 -7.44
C PHE A 263 2.58 14.16 -8.63
N GLY A 264 1.54 14.32 -9.43
CA GLY A 264 1.24 13.41 -10.53
C GLY A 264 1.98 13.74 -11.81
N VAL A 265 1.83 12.84 -12.76
CA VAL A 265 2.49 12.84 -14.08
C VAL A 265 2.19 14.11 -14.90
N TYR A 266 1.02 14.70 -14.72
CA TYR A 266 0.59 15.92 -15.43
C TYR A 266 0.88 17.21 -14.66
N SER A 267 1.70 17.15 -13.62
CA SER A 267 2.11 18.35 -12.89
C SER A 267 2.96 19.27 -13.77
N GLU A 268 2.61 20.55 -13.83
CA GLU A 268 3.43 21.57 -14.48
C GLU A 268 4.71 21.87 -13.70
N LYS A 269 4.79 21.41 -12.44
CA LYS A 269 5.94 21.64 -11.56
C LYS A 269 7.03 20.63 -11.84
N ARG A 270 8.20 21.10 -12.24
CA ARG A 270 9.40 20.27 -12.38
C ARG A 270 9.94 19.78 -11.03
N TYR A 271 9.81 20.62 -9.99
CA TYR A 271 10.29 20.33 -8.65
C TYR A 271 9.23 20.60 -7.60
N ILE A 272 9.17 19.71 -6.63
CA ILE A 272 8.29 19.83 -5.45
C ILE A 272 9.15 20.29 -4.27
N LYS A 273 8.55 21.02 -3.33
CA LYS A 273 9.21 21.36 -2.06
C LYS A 273 9.50 20.11 -1.24
N SER A 274 10.66 20.07 -0.61
CA SER A 274 11.13 18.92 0.17
C SER A 274 10.16 18.51 1.28
N TRP A 275 9.58 19.49 1.97
CA TRP A 275 8.63 19.24 3.06
C TRP A 275 7.28 18.72 2.56
N ASP A 276 6.75 19.26 1.46
CA ASP A 276 5.47 18.80 0.89
C ASP A 276 5.59 17.34 0.46
N TRP A 277 6.70 17.00 -0.21
CA TRP A 277 7.01 15.63 -0.58
C TRP A 277 7.13 14.72 0.65
N PHE A 278 7.89 15.15 1.67
CA PHE A 278 8.13 14.37 2.87
C PHE A 278 6.84 14.07 3.63
N ILE A 279 5.98 15.07 3.82
CA ILE A 279 4.69 14.90 4.53
C ILE A 279 3.82 13.89 3.79
N VAL A 280 3.63 14.05 2.48
CA VAL A 280 2.77 13.19 1.69
C VAL A 280 3.28 11.75 1.69
N HIS A 281 4.55 11.55 1.39
CA HIS A 281 5.10 10.19 1.32
C HIS A 281 5.24 9.53 2.68
N SER A 282 5.61 10.26 3.74
CA SER A 282 5.64 9.69 5.09
C SER A 282 4.24 9.30 5.57
N THR A 283 3.23 10.11 5.29
CA THR A 283 1.83 9.79 5.59
C THR A 283 1.41 8.52 4.84
N GLN A 284 1.70 8.43 3.54
CA GLN A 284 1.38 7.26 2.74
C GLN A 284 2.06 5.99 3.26
N ARG A 285 3.36 6.06 3.63
CA ARG A 285 4.08 4.91 4.22
C ARG A 285 3.52 4.49 5.57
N THR A 286 3.16 5.46 6.39
CA THR A 286 2.50 5.20 7.69
C THR A 286 1.18 4.47 7.48
N LEU A 287 0.32 4.95 6.57
CA LEU A 287 -0.97 4.34 6.27
C LEU A 287 -0.82 2.93 5.70
N GLU A 288 0.12 2.70 4.76
CA GLU A 288 0.42 1.39 4.21
C GLU A 288 0.90 0.42 5.31
N SER A 289 1.80 0.87 6.18
CA SER A 289 2.31 0.06 7.29
C SER A 289 1.21 -0.32 8.26
N LEU A 290 0.37 0.63 8.65
CA LEU A 290 -0.77 0.38 9.53
C LEU A 290 -1.75 -0.60 8.89
N GLN A 291 -2.08 -0.41 7.61
CA GLN A 291 -2.96 -1.32 6.86
C GLN A 291 -2.41 -2.75 6.88
N CYS A 292 -1.11 -2.95 6.59
CA CYS A 292 -0.47 -4.26 6.64
C CYS A 292 -0.50 -4.87 8.04
N ILE A 293 -0.23 -4.08 9.09
CA ILE A 293 -0.26 -4.54 10.48
C ILE A 293 -1.67 -4.98 10.86
N PHE A 294 -2.71 -4.22 10.52
CA PHE A 294 -4.08 -4.61 10.83
C PHE A 294 -4.51 -5.86 10.07
N ILE A 295 -4.14 -6.01 8.81
CA ILE A 295 -4.38 -7.25 8.04
C ILE A 295 -3.71 -8.43 8.75
N PHE A 296 -2.46 -8.30 9.16
CA PHE A 296 -1.74 -9.34 9.89
C PHE A 296 -2.41 -9.70 11.23
N LEU A 297 -2.83 -8.69 12.00
CA LEU A 297 -3.51 -8.90 13.29
C LEU A 297 -4.85 -9.63 13.13
N ILE A 298 -5.59 -9.39 12.05
CA ILE A 298 -6.83 -10.10 11.72
C ILE A 298 -6.54 -11.58 11.50
N VAL A 299 -5.49 -11.91 10.73
CA VAL A 299 -5.06 -13.30 10.49
C VAL A 299 -4.67 -14.00 11.78
N PHE A 300 -3.90 -13.29 12.61
CA PHE A 300 -3.40 -13.85 13.86
C PHE A 300 -4.52 -14.17 14.86
N LYS A 301 -5.60 -13.39 14.86
CA LYS A 301 -6.73 -13.54 15.78
C LYS A 301 -7.89 -14.35 15.20
N ALA A 302 -7.82 -14.77 13.93
CA ALA A 302 -8.85 -15.63 13.36
C ALA A 302 -8.95 -16.91 14.18
N PRO A 303 -10.17 -17.35 14.54
CA PRO A 303 -10.37 -18.57 15.32
C PRO A 303 -9.72 -19.76 14.60
N ASN A 304 -8.93 -20.54 15.35
CA ASN A 304 -8.51 -21.84 14.86
C ASN A 304 -9.76 -22.70 14.86
N ASP A 305 -10.28 -23.02 13.69
CA ASP A 305 -11.27 -24.10 13.54
C ASP A 305 -10.46 -25.42 13.72
N ASP A 306 -10.30 -25.85 14.97
CA ASP A 306 -9.79 -27.19 15.33
C ASP A 306 -10.84 -28.25 15.00
#